data_eef8c3675f6e9a1820d77a5858fff165
#
_entry.id   eef8c3675f6e9a1820d77a5858fff165
#
_cell.length_a   1.000
_cell.length_b   1.000
_cell.length_c   1.000
_cell.angle_alpha   90.00
_cell.angle_beta   90.00
_cell.angle_gamma   90.00
#
_symmetry.space_group_name_H-M   'P 1'
#
loop_
_entity.id
_entity.type
_entity.pdbx_description
1 polymer ?
#
loop_
_entity_poly.entity_id
_entity_poly.type
_entity_poly.pdbx_seq_one_letter_code
_entity_poly.pdbx_strand_id
1 'polypeptide(L)'
;CLVGSEMCIRDSVGAEIRLAGKRVQVTAVSGPRNATATVLDALPGTDATGDWDESAFSAARGWPVTACFHQARLVLGGSRDLPNQLWLSRSGDLGDFDPGTGLDDEGIAFALMSDQVNAIRGVFSGRHLQVFTSGAEWMVTGDPLTPASIQLSRQTRIGSPVDRMIPPVDVDGSTVFAARSGRAVHEFAYTDVADAYQSNDLALVARHIVVQPVSMAYD
;
A
#
# COMPACT_ATOMS: atom_id res chain seq x y z
N CYS A 1 22.79 -13.49 -15.87
CA CYS A 1 21.62 -13.45 -16.74
C CYS A 1 20.47 -14.14 -16.02
N LEU A 2 19.51 -13.38 -15.50
CA LEU A 2 18.34 -13.95 -14.85
C LEU A 2 17.34 -14.31 -15.93
N VAL A 3 17.11 -15.61 -16.09
CA VAL A 3 16.08 -16.15 -16.98
C VAL A 3 14.77 -16.15 -16.20
N GLY A 4 13.83 -15.31 -16.56
CA GLY A 4 12.47 -15.42 -16.04
C GLY A 4 11.67 -14.16 -15.79
N SER A 5 12.25 -12.99 -15.74
CA SER A 5 11.50 -11.74 -15.84
C SER A 5 12.29 -10.77 -16.70
N GLU A 6 11.69 -10.29 -17.76
CA GLU A 6 12.22 -9.17 -18.55
C GLU A 6 12.13 -7.87 -17.74
N MET A 7 12.71 -7.86 -16.57
CA MET A 7 12.87 -6.66 -15.78
C MET A 7 14.14 -5.97 -16.28
N CYS A 8 13.93 -5.05 -17.17
CA CYS A 8 15.01 -4.19 -17.67
C CYS A 8 15.59 -3.42 -16.49
N ILE A 9 16.80 -3.77 -16.06
CA ILE A 9 17.66 -2.95 -15.18
C ILE A 9 17.81 -1.49 -15.74
N ARG A 10 17.31 -1.25 -16.94
CA ARG A 10 17.42 0.01 -17.68
C ARG A 10 16.92 1.25 -16.95
N ASP A 11 15.96 1.10 -16.03
CA ASP A 11 15.28 2.23 -15.41
C ASP A 11 15.62 2.37 -13.92
N SER A 12 16.61 1.60 -13.44
CA SER A 12 16.85 1.41 -12.00
C SER A 12 18.09 2.14 -11.47
N VAL A 13 18.59 3.18 -12.14
CA VAL A 13 19.66 4.02 -11.56
C VAL A 13 19.14 4.68 -10.29
N GLY A 14 19.85 4.46 -9.18
CA GLY A 14 19.43 4.90 -7.85
C GLY A 14 18.59 3.86 -7.07
N ALA A 15 18.20 2.76 -7.71
CA ALA A 15 17.49 1.68 -7.02
C ALA A 15 18.43 0.92 -6.09
N GLU A 16 17.91 0.53 -4.94
CA GLU A 16 18.56 -0.42 -4.05
C GLU A 16 18.13 -1.86 -4.41
N ILE A 17 19.10 -2.74 -4.48
CA ILE A 17 18.92 -4.18 -4.70
C ILE A 17 19.59 -4.91 -3.55
N ARG A 18 19.03 -6.01 -3.11
CA ARG A 18 19.74 -6.95 -2.23
C ARG A 18 20.37 -8.07 -3.08
N LEU A 19 21.64 -8.34 -2.83
CA LEU A 19 22.38 -9.46 -3.39
C LEU A 19 22.86 -10.32 -2.23
N ALA A 20 22.47 -11.58 -2.20
CA ALA A 20 22.78 -12.48 -1.07
C ALA A 20 22.46 -11.85 0.29
N GLY A 21 21.30 -11.21 0.40
CA GLY A 21 20.82 -10.51 1.59
C GLY A 21 21.52 -9.19 1.94
N LYS A 22 22.44 -8.68 1.07
CA LYS A 22 23.22 -7.44 1.31
C LYS A 22 22.83 -6.35 0.31
N ARG A 23 22.76 -5.11 0.80
CA ARG A 23 22.29 -3.97 0.01
C ARG A 23 23.37 -3.43 -0.90
N VAL A 24 22.99 -3.18 -2.14
CA VAL A 24 23.80 -2.48 -3.14
C VAL A 24 22.92 -1.45 -3.85
N GLN A 25 23.50 -0.32 -4.23
CA GLN A 25 22.79 0.73 -4.97
C GLN A 25 23.30 0.80 -6.40
N VAL A 26 22.39 0.70 -7.36
CA VAL A 26 22.71 0.83 -8.78
C VAL A 26 23.08 2.29 -9.10
N THR A 27 24.29 2.52 -9.58
CA THR A 27 24.80 3.87 -9.91
C THR A 27 24.80 4.15 -11.41
N ALA A 28 24.96 3.13 -12.23
CA ALA A 28 24.91 3.28 -13.68
C ALA A 28 24.47 1.98 -14.36
N VAL A 29 23.79 2.10 -15.48
CA VAL A 29 23.39 0.99 -16.34
C VAL A 29 24.02 1.18 -17.70
N SER A 30 24.95 0.30 -18.08
CA SER A 30 25.71 0.37 -19.33
C SER A 30 25.16 -0.54 -20.45
N GLY A 31 24.12 -1.33 -20.15
CA GLY A 31 23.48 -2.20 -21.13
C GLY A 31 22.41 -3.08 -20.49
N PRO A 32 21.68 -3.86 -21.30
CA PRO A 32 20.56 -4.66 -20.82
C PRO A 32 20.93 -5.76 -19.80
N ARG A 33 22.23 -6.02 -19.65
CA ARG A 33 22.76 -7.05 -18.76
C ARG A 33 23.92 -6.58 -17.88
N ASN A 34 24.24 -5.29 -17.92
CA ASN A 34 25.41 -4.73 -17.24
C ASN A 34 25.02 -3.47 -16.48
N ALA A 35 25.22 -3.50 -15.18
CA ALA A 35 25.06 -2.34 -14.30
C ALA A 35 26.27 -2.20 -13.39
N THR A 36 26.56 -0.99 -12.98
CA THR A 36 27.53 -0.67 -11.93
C THR A 36 26.76 -0.31 -10.68
N ALA A 37 27.19 -0.80 -9.54
CA ALA A 37 26.54 -0.53 -8.26
C ALA A 37 27.57 -0.21 -7.19
N THR A 38 27.18 0.61 -6.23
CA THR A 38 27.93 0.85 -5.00
C THR A 38 27.45 -0.15 -3.95
N VAL A 39 28.39 -0.84 -3.31
CA VAL A 39 28.13 -1.79 -2.24
C VAL A 39 27.86 -0.99 -0.96
N LEU A 40 26.67 -1.11 -0.39
CA LEU A 40 26.28 -0.45 0.86
C LEU A 40 26.62 -1.31 2.08
N ASP A 41 26.38 -2.63 1.98
CA ASP A 41 26.72 -3.60 3.02
C ASP A 41 27.75 -4.59 2.47
N ALA A 42 28.73 -4.99 3.28
CA ALA A 42 29.77 -5.92 2.84
C ALA A 42 29.18 -7.22 2.27
N LEU A 43 29.47 -7.52 1.01
CA LEU A 43 29.04 -8.75 0.35
C LEU A 43 29.78 -9.96 0.94
N PRO A 44 29.13 -11.13 1.00
CA PRO A 44 29.76 -12.35 1.54
C PRO A 44 30.87 -12.91 0.64
N GLY A 45 30.91 -12.51 -0.62
CA GLY A 45 31.91 -12.96 -1.60
C GLY A 45 31.76 -12.23 -2.93
N THR A 46 32.54 -12.67 -3.90
CA THR A 46 32.53 -12.15 -5.29
C THR A 46 31.92 -13.15 -6.28
N ASP A 47 31.45 -14.29 -5.79
CA ASP A 47 30.87 -15.32 -6.62
C ASP A 47 29.51 -14.88 -7.18
N ALA A 48 29.17 -15.37 -8.37
CA ALA A 48 27.88 -15.10 -8.98
C ALA A 48 26.75 -15.71 -8.12
N THR A 49 25.74 -14.90 -7.82
CA THR A 49 24.55 -15.33 -7.07
C THR A 49 23.29 -15.15 -7.88
N GLY A 50 22.34 -16.07 -7.72
CA GLY A 50 20.96 -15.93 -8.18
C GLY A 50 20.03 -15.41 -7.07
N ASP A 51 20.55 -15.23 -5.86
CA ASP A 51 19.83 -14.69 -4.72
C ASP A 51 19.89 -13.15 -4.76
N TRP A 52 18.86 -12.57 -5.32
CA TRP A 52 18.71 -11.12 -5.40
C TRP A 52 17.23 -10.70 -5.39
N ASP A 53 16.97 -9.57 -4.82
CA ASP A 53 15.67 -8.90 -4.87
C ASP A 53 15.83 -7.38 -5.06
N GLU A 54 14.77 -6.73 -5.49
CA GLU A 54 14.73 -5.30 -5.76
C GLU A 54 13.79 -4.62 -4.75
N SER A 55 14.16 -3.41 -4.32
CA SER A 55 13.30 -2.60 -3.48
C SER A 55 11.93 -2.36 -4.15
N ALA A 56 10.85 -2.54 -3.38
CA ALA A 56 9.50 -2.25 -3.83
C ALA A 56 9.29 -0.77 -4.18
N PHE A 57 10.11 0.13 -3.61
CA PHE A 57 10.01 1.58 -3.77
C PHE A 57 11.28 2.15 -4.35
N SER A 58 11.14 2.87 -5.45
CA SER A 58 12.24 3.61 -6.08
C SER A 58 11.69 4.65 -7.06
N ALA A 59 12.53 5.53 -7.56
CA ALA A 59 12.15 6.45 -8.62
C ALA A 59 11.64 5.72 -9.87
N ALA A 60 12.17 4.52 -10.14
CA ALA A 60 11.74 3.66 -11.24
C ALA A 60 10.42 2.94 -10.96
N ARG A 61 10.18 2.47 -9.74
CA ARG A 61 8.99 1.67 -9.34
C ARG A 61 7.83 2.52 -8.83
N GLY A 62 8.12 3.73 -8.39
CA GLY A 62 7.16 4.60 -7.72
C GLY A 62 7.22 4.47 -6.20
N TRP A 63 6.59 5.42 -5.54
CA TRP A 63 6.53 5.53 -4.08
C TRP A 63 5.12 5.21 -3.60
N PRO A 64 4.94 4.82 -2.33
CA PRO A 64 3.62 4.62 -1.75
C PRO A 64 2.77 5.89 -1.87
N VAL A 65 1.49 5.72 -2.20
CA VAL A 65 0.57 6.86 -2.38
C VAL A 65 -0.11 7.26 -1.08
N THR A 66 -0.11 6.38 -0.08
CA THR A 66 -0.79 6.61 1.20
C THR A 66 -0.09 5.87 2.32
N ALA A 67 -0.18 6.40 3.53
CA ALA A 67 0.41 5.82 4.73
C ALA A 67 -0.47 6.09 5.96
N CYS A 68 -0.47 5.15 6.92
CA CYS A 68 -0.99 5.36 8.26
C CYS A 68 -0.26 4.47 9.26
N PHE A 69 -0.44 4.75 10.55
CA PHE A 69 0.01 3.85 11.63
C PHE A 69 -1.16 3.00 12.10
N HIS A 70 -0.93 1.69 12.27
CA HIS A 70 -1.92 0.77 12.80
C HIS A 70 -1.25 -0.38 13.55
N GLN A 71 -1.69 -0.65 14.78
CA GLN A 71 -1.17 -1.73 15.66
C GLN A 71 0.38 -1.79 15.70
N ALA A 72 1.03 -0.66 16.05
CA ALA A 72 2.49 -0.53 16.13
C ALA A 72 3.26 -0.81 14.82
N ARG A 73 2.59 -0.75 13.67
CA ARG A 73 3.16 -0.92 12.33
C ARG A 73 2.94 0.33 11.49
N LEU A 74 3.88 0.66 10.62
CA LEU A 74 3.66 1.61 9.53
C LEU A 74 3.02 0.85 8.35
N VAL A 75 1.87 1.32 7.92
CA VAL A 75 1.14 0.77 6.77
C VAL A 75 1.35 1.68 5.58
N LEU A 76 1.82 1.14 4.48
CA LEU A 76 1.98 1.81 3.20
C LEU A 76 1.05 1.17 2.17
N GLY A 77 0.41 1.97 1.34
CA GLY A 77 -0.53 1.47 0.35
C GLY A 77 -0.29 1.99 -1.05
N GLY A 78 -0.34 1.08 -2.00
CA GLY A 78 -0.25 1.33 -3.43
C GLY A 78 1.01 2.05 -3.88
N SER A 79 1.48 1.72 -5.04
CA SER A 79 2.50 2.50 -5.75
C SER A 79 2.13 2.56 -7.24
N ARG A 80 2.93 3.27 -8.04
CA ARG A 80 2.69 3.35 -9.48
C ARG A 80 2.65 1.97 -10.14
N ASP A 81 3.62 1.11 -9.82
CA ASP A 81 3.77 -0.21 -10.46
C ASP A 81 3.01 -1.32 -9.72
N LEU A 82 2.75 -1.12 -8.42
CA LEU A 82 2.00 -2.06 -7.56
C LEU A 82 0.82 -1.32 -6.91
N PRO A 83 -0.20 -0.93 -7.69
CA PRO A 83 -1.27 -0.06 -7.20
C PRO A 83 -2.20 -0.70 -6.18
N ASN A 84 -2.28 -2.03 -6.15
CA ASN A 84 -3.14 -2.80 -5.25
C ASN A 84 -2.38 -3.48 -4.11
N GLN A 85 -1.13 -3.11 -3.87
CA GLN A 85 -0.29 -3.71 -2.85
C GLN A 85 -0.34 -2.92 -1.55
N LEU A 86 -0.38 -3.65 -0.42
CA LEU A 86 -0.17 -3.13 0.93
C LEU A 86 1.14 -3.68 1.49
N TRP A 87 1.83 -2.83 2.24
CA TRP A 87 3.02 -3.18 3.00
C TRP A 87 2.85 -2.70 4.43
N LEU A 88 3.07 -3.57 5.38
CA LEU A 88 3.08 -3.25 6.80
C LEU A 88 4.49 -3.51 7.33
N SER A 89 5.03 -2.56 8.06
CA SER A 89 6.36 -2.68 8.65
C SER A 89 6.40 -3.78 9.71
N ARG A 90 7.59 -4.18 10.10
CA ARG A 90 7.83 -4.95 11.31
C ARG A 90 7.20 -4.28 12.52
N SER A 91 6.68 -5.08 13.45
CA SER A 91 6.09 -4.55 14.68
C SER A 91 7.15 -3.84 15.53
N GLY A 92 6.94 -2.56 15.80
CA GLY A 92 7.87 -1.72 16.56
C GLY A 92 9.09 -1.20 15.78
N ASP A 93 9.34 -1.69 14.55
CA ASP A 93 10.36 -1.13 13.65
C ASP A 93 9.69 -0.63 12.36
N LEU A 94 9.46 0.68 12.31
CA LEU A 94 8.71 1.33 11.24
C LEU A 94 9.50 1.43 9.92
N GLY A 95 10.78 1.16 9.94
CA GLY A 95 11.66 1.22 8.76
C GLY A 95 11.89 -0.14 8.10
N ASP A 96 11.57 -1.23 8.80
CA ASP A 96 11.78 -2.59 8.30
C ASP A 96 10.49 -3.16 7.70
N PHE A 97 10.51 -3.42 6.39
CA PHE A 97 9.42 -4.03 5.62
C PHE A 97 9.78 -5.42 5.10
N ASP A 98 10.85 -6.03 5.63
CA ASP A 98 11.24 -7.38 5.24
C ASP A 98 10.21 -8.40 5.76
N PRO A 99 9.58 -9.17 4.87
CA PRO A 99 8.65 -10.23 5.29
C PRO A 99 9.35 -11.44 5.92
N GLY A 100 10.69 -11.50 5.87
CA GLY A 100 11.51 -12.52 6.51
C GLY A 100 11.04 -13.94 6.25
N THR A 101 10.81 -14.67 7.33
CA THR A 101 10.32 -16.07 7.32
C THR A 101 8.82 -16.17 7.61
N GLY A 102 8.13 -15.06 7.84
CA GLY A 102 6.70 -15.01 8.16
C GLY A 102 6.39 -15.13 9.64
N LEU A 103 7.32 -14.69 10.50
CA LEU A 103 7.07 -14.61 11.95
C LEU A 103 6.06 -13.50 12.27
N ASP A 104 5.43 -13.59 13.43
CA ASP A 104 4.33 -12.71 13.83
C ASP A 104 4.72 -11.22 13.91
N ASP A 105 5.99 -10.91 14.18
CA ASP A 105 6.51 -9.55 14.28
C ASP A 105 7.07 -9.02 12.95
N GLU A 106 7.33 -9.89 11.97
CA GLU A 106 7.94 -9.52 10.70
C GLU A 106 7.03 -8.67 9.81
N GLY A 107 7.61 -8.09 8.76
CA GLY A 107 6.90 -7.28 7.78
C GLY A 107 5.83 -8.09 7.03
N ILE A 108 4.78 -7.42 6.58
CA ILE A 108 3.70 -8.04 5.81
C ILE A 108 3.60 -7.33 4.46
N ALA A 109 3.61 -8.10 3.39
CA ALA A 109 3.36 -7.60 2.04
C ALA A 109 2.29 -8.46 1.38
N PHE A 110 1.18 -7.84 0.97
CA PHE A 110 0.15 -8.58 0.26
C PHE A 110 -0.65 -7.71 -0.71
N ALA A 111 -1.16 -8.33 -1.75
CA ALA A 111 -1.95 -7.68 -2.78
C ALA A 111 -3.44 -7.86 -2.53
N LEU A 112 -4.22 -6.77 -2.70
CA LEU A 112 -5.67 -6.88 -2.75
C LEU A 112 -6.07 -7.60 -4.03
N MET A 113 -6.54 -8.84 -3.87
CA MET A 113 -7.03 -9.63 -4.99
C MET A 113 -8.54 -9.41 -5.16
N SER A 114 -8.93 -8.87 -6.29
CA SER A 114 -10.34 -8.70 -6.67
C SER A 114 -10.50 -8.96 -8.17
N ASP A 115 -11.74 -9.10 -8.62
CA ASP A 115 -12.07 -9.30 -10.04
C ASP A 115 -11.55 -8.18 -10.97
N GLN A 116 -11.17 -7.06 -10.39
CA GLN A 116 -10.60 -5.90 -11.08
C GLN A 116 -9.40 -5.36 -10.30
N VAL A 117 -8.39 -4.87 -10.99
CA VAL A 117 -7.28 -4.17 -10.39
C VAL A 117 -7.77 -2.79 -9.91
N ASN A 118 -7.97 -2.68 -8.61
CA ASN A 118 -8.40 -1.44 -7.96
C ASN A 118 -7.20 -0.82 -7.24
N ALA A 119 -6.76 0.33 -7.74
CA ALA A 119 -5.66 1.06 -7.12
C ALA A 119 -6.04 1.55 -5.72
N ILE A 120 -5.17 1.35 -4.75
CA ILE A 120 -5.29 1.91 -3.41
C ILE A 120 -5.20 3.43 -3.51
N ARG A 121 -6.14 4.12 -2.87
CA ARG A 121 -6.25 5.58 -2.85
C ARG A 121 -6.10 6.15 -1.44
N GLY A 122 -6.35 5.36 -0.42
CA GLY A 122 -6.18 5.74 0.97
C GLY A 122 -6.12 4.53 1.87
N VAL A 123 -5.35 4.64 2.95
CA VAL A 123 -5.40 3.73 4.10
C VAL A 123 -5.74 4.55 5.33
N PHE A 124 -6.51 4.00 6.22
CA PHE A 124 -6.95 4.67 7.43
C PHE A 124 -7.00 3.69 8.61
N SER A 125 -6.49 4.14 9.75
CA SER A 125 -6.50 3.38 10.99
C SER A 125 -7.71 3.78 11.82
N GLY A 126 -8.79 3.01 11.72
CA GLY A 126 -9.95 3.11 12.59
C GLY A 126 -9.94 1.95 13.61
N ARG A 127 -11.13 1.45 13.95
CA ARG A 127 -11.29 0.22 14.75
C ARG A 127 -10.55 -0.96 14.10
N HIS A 128 -10.63 -1.06 12.78
CA HIS A 128 -9.86 -1.95 11.93
C HIS A 128 -9.04 -1.11 10.94
N LEU A 129 -8.04 -1.69 10.32
CA LEU A 129 -7.37 -1.06 9.19
C LEU A 129 -8.33 -1.03 8.00
N GLN A 130 -8.59 0.15 7.49
CA GLN A 130 -9.47 0.41 6.35
C GLN A 130 -8.64 0.73 5.11
N VAL A 131 -9.03 0.16 3.97
CA VAL A 131 -8.36 0.40 2.70
C VAL A 131 -9.38 0.87 1.67
N PHE A 132 -9.17 2.09 1.19
CA PHE A 132 -9.99 2.74 0.18
C PHE A 132 -9.33 2.59 -1.17
N THR A 133 -10.03 1.98 -2.12
CA THR A 133 -9.52 1.77 -3.48
C THR A 133 -10.35 2.53 -4.50
N SER A 134 -9.91 2.53 -5.74
CA SER A 134 -10.65 3.16 -6.83
C SER A 134 -12.03 2.54 -7.13
N GLY A 135 -12.34 1.37 -6.59
CA GLY A 135 -13.58 0.66 -6.88
C GLY A 135 -14.28 0.02 -5.70
N ALA A 136 -13.68 0.04 -4.51
CA ALA A 136 -14.24 -0.62 -3.33
C ALA A 136 -13.55 -0.15 -2.04
N GLU A 137 -14.20 -0.39 -0.91
CA GLU A 137 -13.70 -0.20 0.43
C GLU A 137 -13.55 -1.56 1.12
N TRP A 138 -12.42 -1.72 1.80
CA TRP A 138 -12.01 -2.98 2.41
C TRP A 138 -11.72 -2.80 3.88
N MET A 139 -12.03 -3.83 4.64
CA MET A 139 -11.62 -3.98 6.02
C MET A 139 -10.51 -5.03 6.10
N VAL A 140 -9.44 -4.69 6.79
CA VAL A 140 -8.36 -5.62 7.13
C VAL A 140 -8.49 -5.95 8.60
N THR A 141 -8.60 -7.23 8.89
CA THR A 141 -8.72 -7.76 10.25
C THR A 141 -7.53 -8.63 10.62
N GLY A 142 -7.30 -8.76 11.90
CA GLY A 142 -6.24 -9.51 12.56
C GLY A 142 -5.96 -8.82 13.91
N ASP A 143 -6.03 -9.55 15.00
CA ASP A 143 -5.75 -9.02 16.33
C ASP A 143 -4.88 -10.04 17.10
N PRO A 144 -3.57 -9.81 17.16
CA PRO A 144 -2.80 -8.80 16.41
C PRO A 144 -2.72 -9.07 14.90
N LEU A 145 -2.39 -8.05 14.10
CA LEU A 145 -2.07 -8.20 12.68
C LEU A 145 -0.73 -8.90 12.51
N THR A 146 -0.79 -10.15 12.06
CA THR A 146 0.40 -10.97 11.75
C THR A 146 0.32 -11.51 10.32
N PRO A 147 1.42 -11.98 9.73
CA PRO A 147 1.37 -12.60 8.41
C PRO A 147 0.37 -13.76 8.31
N ALA A 148 0.13 -14.47 9.41
CA ALA A 148 -0.79 -15.62 9.47
C ALA A 148 -2.24 -15.23 9.75
N SER A 149 -2.49 -14.14 10.49
CA SER A 149 -3.83 -13.74 10.95
C SER A 149 -4.52 -12.73 10.04
N ILE A 150 -3.78 -12.06 9.16
CA ILE A 150 -4.31 -10.99 8.32
C ILE A 150 -5.39 -11.51 7.35
N GLN A 151 -6.54 -10.86 7.38
CA GLN A 151 -7.66 -11.17 6.48
C GLN A 151 -8.21 -9.89 5.87
N LEU A 152 -8.62 -9.98 4.62
CA LEU A 152 -9.27 -8.89 3.90
C LEU A 152 -10.70 -9.25 3.58
N SER A 153 -11.59 -8.33 3.88
CA SER A 153 -12.98 -8.43 3.45
C SER A 153 -13.42 -7.14 2.76
N ARG A 154 -14.00 -7.29 1.57
CA ARG A 154 -14.61 -6.16 0.87
C ARG A 154 -15.94 -5.83 1.53
N GLN A 155 -16.09 -4.56 1.91
CA GLN A 155 -17.27 -4.06 2.60
C GLN A 155 -18.26 -3.41 1.64
N THR A 156 -17.79 -2.48 0.84
CA THR A 156 -18.64 -1.70 -0.08
C THR A 156 -17.99 -1.55 -1.46
N ARG A 157 -18.72 -1.02 -2.44
CA ARG A 157 -18.28 -0.86 -3.84
C ARG A 157 -18.54 0.56 -4.35
N ILE A 158 -18.16 1.56 -3.57
CA ILE A 158 -18.34 2.97 -3.93
C ILE A 158 -17.11 3.48 -4.68
N GLY A 159 -15.93 3.17 -4.14
CA GLY A 159 -14.64 3.60 -4.64
C GLY A 159 -14.33 5.06 -4.35
N SER A 160 -13.04 5.37 -4.40
CA SER A 160 -12.50 6.71 -4.22
C SER A 160 -12.08 7.35 -5.55
N PRO A 161 -11.98 8.70 -5.65
CA PRO A 161 -11.59 9.39 -6.87
C PRO A 161 -10.23 8.91 -7.40
N VAL A 162 -10.09 8.78 -8.72
CA VAL A 162 -8.87 8.30 -9.37
C VAL A 162 -7.95 9.43 -9.84
N ASP A 163 -8.52 10.60 -10.11
CA ASP A 163 -7.85 11.77 -10.64
C ASP A 163 -7.22 12.66 -9.57
N ARG A 164 -7.54 12.41 -8.31
CA ARG A 164 -7.04 13.17 -7.15
C ARG A 164 -6.93 12.30 -5.92
N MET A 165 -6.07 12.71 -4.99
CA MET A 165 -5.92 12.07 -3.69
C MET A 165 -6.68 12.90 -2.65
N ILE A 166 -7.70 12.31 -2.06
CA ILE A 166 -8.47 12.88 -0.96
C ILE A 166 -8.38 11.89 0.20
N PRO A 167 -7.54 12.16 1.21
CA PRO A 167 -7.44 11.28 2.36
C PRO A 167 -8.79 11.16 3.07
N PRO A 168 -9.16 9.96 3.54
CA PRO A 168 -10.28 9.79 4.45
C PRO A 168 -10.05 10.56 5.75
N VAL A 169 -11.13 11.00 6.39
CA VAL A 169 -11.09 11.79 7.63
C VAL A 169 -11.92 11.10 8.69
N ASP A 170 -11.43 11.09 9.92
CA ASP A 170 -12.21 10.64 11.08
C ASP A 170 -13.20 11.72 11.51
N VAL A 171 -14.44 11.32 11.72
CA VAL A 171 -15.52 12.16 12.22
C VAL A 171 -16.24 11.37 13.32
N ASP A 172 -15.93 11.68 14.57
CA ASP A 172 -16.54 11.06 15.76
C ASP A 172 -16.52 9.51 15.73
N GLY A 173 -15.44 8.91 15.27
CA GLY A 173 -15.25 7.46 15.21
C GLY A 173 -15.81 6.79 13.94
N SER A 174 -16.41 7.56 13.04
CA SER A 174 -16.77 7.12 11.68
C SER A 174 -15.76 7.69 10.68
N THR A 175 -15.43 6.94 9.65
CA THR A 175 -14.55 7.42 8.59
C THR A 175 -15.37 8.03 7.46
N VAL A 176 -15.05 9.26 7.07
CA VAL A 176 -15.69 9.94 5.96
C VAL A 176 -14.75 9.97 4.76
N PHE A 177 -15.25 9.63 3.58
CA PHE A 177 -14.48 9.60 2.35
C PHE A 177 -15.27 10.14 1.14
N ALA A 178 -14.56 10.66 0.14
CA ALA A 178 -15.15 11.12 -1.09
C ALA A 178 -15.41 9.95 -2.05
N ALA A 179 -16.62 9.89 -2.60
CA ALA A 179 -16.97 8.89 -3.58
C ALA A 179 -16.29 9.12 -4.94
N ARG A 180 -16.04 8.04 -5.67
CA ARG A 180 -15.44 8.05 -7.02
C ARG A 180 -16.18 8.96 -8.00
N SER A 181 -17.49 9.10 -7.84
CA SER A 181 -18.32 9.98 -8.69
C SER A 181 -17.95 11.46 -8.58
N GLY A 182 -17.27 11.88 -7.50
CA GLY A 182 -17.01 13.28 -7.18
C GLY A 182 -18.26 14.09 -6.82
N ARG A 183 -19.39 13.42 -6.54
CA ARG A 183 -20.68 14.04 -6.24
C ARG A 183 -21.32 13.54 -4.97
N ALA A 184 -20.60 12.79 -4.19
CA ALA A 184 -21.06 12.28 -2.90
C ALA A 184 -19.89 12.19 -1.94
N VAL A 185 -20.21 12.33 -0.67
CA VAL A 185 -19.34 12.07 0.48
C VAL A 185 -20.02 11.00 1.31
N HIS A 186 -19.31 9.95 1.61
CA HIS A 186 -19.84 8.81 2.32
C HIS A 186 -19.23 8.70 3.70
N GLU A 187 -20.08 8.35 4.65
CA GLU A 187 -19.69 7.82 5.94
C GLU A 187 -19.39 6.31 5.79
N PHE A 188 -18.34 5.85 6.43
CA PHE A 188 -17.95 4.45 6.50
C PHE A 188 -17.89 4.06 7.97
N ALA A 189 -19.01 3.55 8.47
CA ALA A 189 -19.22 3.24 9.87
C ALA A 189 -19.31 1.74 10.11
N TYR A 190 -18.65 1.26 11.16
CA TYR A 190 -18.74 -0.13 11.59
C TYR A 190 -20.04 -0.37 12.36
N THR A 191 -20.71 -1.48 12.05
CA THR A 191 -21.93 -1.89 12.72
C THR A 191 -21.73 -3.25 13.37
N ASP A 192 -21.74 -3.30 14.69
CA ASP A 192 -21.53 -4.54 15.46
C ASP A 192 -22.58 -5.64 15.13
N VAL A 193 -23.80 -5.23 14.79
CA VAL A 193 -24.87 -6.19 14.43
C VAL A 193 -24.56 -6.93 13.13
N ALA A 194 -23.92 -6.27 12.18
CA ALA A 194 -23.59 -6.84 10.89
C ALA A 194 -22.16 -7.39 10.84
N ASP A 195 -21.35 -7.12 11.87
CA ASP A 195 -19.90 -7.38 11.88
C ASP A 195 -19.21 -6.89 10.60
N ALA A 196 -19.61 -5.69 10.15
CA ALA A 196 -19.21 -5.15 8.87
C ALA A 196 -19.30 -3.63 8.86
N TYR A 197 -18.52 -3.01 7.97
CA TYR A 197 -18.66 -1.60 7.64
C TYR A 197 -19.80 -1.39 6.63
N GLN A 198 -20.58 -0.37 6.90
CA GLN A 198 -21.62 0.11 6.01
C GLN A 198 -21.29 1.52 5.52
N SER A 199 -21.77 1.87 4.35
CA SER A 199 -21.53 3.19 3.78
C SER A 199 -22.84 3.91 3.51
N ASN A 200 -22.96 5.11 4.08
CA ASN A 200 -24.10 5.99 3.94
C ASN A 200 -23.69 7.25 3.18
N ASP A 201 -24.48 7.67 2.17
CA ASP A 201 -24.27 8.92 1.45
C ASP A 201 -24.74 10.08 2.32
N LEU A 202 -23.82 10.87 2.85
CA LEU A 202 -24.09 12.05 3.66
C LEU A 202 -24.70 13.19 2.85
N ALA A 203 -24.46 13.20 1.54
CA ALA A 203 -24.95 14.23 0.63
C ALA A 203 -26.25 13.84 -0.08
N LEU A 204 -26.92 12.76 0.30
CA LEU A 204 -28.08 12.20 -0.41
C LEU A 204 -29.16 13.25 -0.72
N VAL A 205 -29.46 14.13 0.22
CA VAL A 205 -30.49 15.17 0.09
C VAL A 205 -29.93 16.47 -0.53
N ALA A 206 -28.62 16.65 -0.53
CA ALA A 206 -27.95 17.90 -0.91
C ALA A 206 -26.77 17.66 -1.88
N ARG A 207 -26.91 16.73 -2.80
CA ARG A 207 -25.84 16.35 -3.76
C ARG A 207 -25.32 17.51 -4.61
N HIS A 208 -26.14 18.57 -4.78
CA HIS A 208 -25.73 19.75 -5.51
C HIS A 208 -24.66 20.59 -4.79
N ILE A 209 -24.46 20.38 -3.49
CA ILE A 209 -23.42 21.04 -2.70
C ILE A 209 -22.06 20.34 -2.89
N VAL A 210 -22.06 19.02 -3.07
CA VAL A 210 -20.83 18.25 -3.26
C VAL A 210 -20.51 18.15 -4.75
N VAL A 211 -19.58 18.98 -5.19
CA VAL A 211 -19.13 18.97 -6.58
C VAL A 211 -17.61 18.92 -6.61
N GLN A 212 -17.06 17.77 -7.04
CA GLN A 212 -15.64 17.56 -7.25
C GLN A 212 -14.77 18.00 -6.03
N PRO A 213 -14.99 17.45 -4.83
CA PRO A 213 -14.20 17.80 -3.66
C PRO A 213 -12.69 17.59 -3.95
N VAL A 214 -11.86 18.48 -3.44
CA VAL A 214 -10.39 18.43 -3.63
C VAL A 214 -9.67 18.12 -2.34
N SER A 215 -10.27 18.41 -1.20
CA SER A 215 -9.76 18.07 0.14
C SER A 215 -10.93 17.95 1.12
N MET A 216 -10.68 17.25 2.21
CA MET A 216 -11.60 17.14 3.33
C MET A 216 -10.82 17.36 4.64
N ALA A 217 -11.45 18.02 5.59
CA ALA A 217 -10.95 18.17 6.95
C ALA A 217 -12.13 18.18 7.92
N TYR A 218 -11.91 17.74 9.14
CA TYR A 218 -12.84 17.85 10.25
C TYR A 218 -12.16 18.69 11.34
N ASP A 219 -12.93 19.61 11.95
CA ASP A 219 -12.46 20.54 13.00
C ASP A 219 -13.08 20.17 14.35
#